data_9989802a56d49e232c1b62f8e72aaabd
#
_entry.id   9989802a56d49e232c1b62f8e72aaabd
#
_cell.length_a   1.000
_cell.length_b   1.000
_cell.length_c   1.000
_cell.angle_alpha   90.00
_cell.angle_beta   90.00
_cell.angle_gamma   90.00
#
_symmetry.space_group_name_H-M   'P 1'
#
loop_
_entity.id
_entity.type
_entity.pdbx_description
1 polymer ?
#
loop_
_entity_poly.entity_id
_entity_poly.type
_entity_poly.pdbx_seq_one_letter_code
_entity_poly.pdbx_strand_id
1 'polypeptide(L)'
;MDNELEYHLDNAKDIPEINNKRFSTRKIIRLIIIISIIVIIALALILYFCLSGKKDESQKPNPIPIENSNITFIPNISYVNTNIVNSFKKDGENYLPNLGEINNGEDYEKNEQNMYDIYFPDKNSINISKPIILMIHGGAWTDFTKDIVADFCKILAENGYISATMGYTLLGQKGTKYNIFKTIDEINCAISSIKNVLKNLDFNEKELKIVIAGESSGAHQALLYSYMNKKQPEIPIKFTINFFAPVTLESQYYYKLVGEPFENIDPETIAEAEKNKTIVELNTKLINPSSLVNYMNLFLGSLYSDDELKKMIKDDKIDTENEEYIKLLNKAKYGFPVNYITKNSLPTINLYGGRDDIIGVKHYAYLKSRFEEEGHYNNVLIYGKDFNHVYFFYQDKDTFNKLLFQIENFTNLYMK
;
A
#
# COMPACT_ATOMS: atom_id res chain seq x y z
N MET A 1 36.47 -63.75 38.16
CA MET A 1 35.28 -64.15 37.44
C MET A 1 35.26 -63.27 36.20
N ASP A 2 36.12 -63.42 35.25
CA ASP A 2 36.27 -64.40 34.16
C ASP A 2 34.97 -64.55 33.39
N ASN A 3 34.98 -64.01 32.19
CA ASN A 3 34.46 -64.67 31.00
C ASN A 3 34.77 -63.73 29.81
N GLU A 4 35.79 -64.05 29.16
CA GLU A 4 36.12 -64.31 27.78
C GLU A 4 34.88 -64.17 26.82
N LEU A 5 35.06 -63.42 25.80
CA LEU A 5 34.33 -63.50 24.54
C LEU A 5 35.37 -63.49 23.40
N GLU A 6 35.73 -64.70 22.99
CA GLU A 6 36.36 -65.02 21.72
C GLU A 6 35.44 -64.53 20.58
N TYR A 7 35.94 -63.65 19.74
CA TYR A 7 35.36 -63.41 18.44
C TYR A 7 36.17 -64.17 17.38
N HIS A 8 35.51 -65.07 16.75
CA HIS A 8 35.97 -65.83 15.60
C HIS A 8 36.25 -64.82 14.42
N LEU A 9 37.51 -64.79 14.03
CA LEU A 9 38.01 -64.30 12.73
C LEU A 9 37.96 -65.49 11.75
N ASP A 10 36.86 -65.63 11.03
CA ASP A 10 36.81 -66.38 9.79
C ASP A 10 35.75 -65.79 8.88
N ASN A 11 36.22 -65.09 7.88
CA ASN A 11 35.68 -64.95 6.50
C ASN A 11 36.19 -63.68 5.83
N ALA A 12 37.53 -63.65 5.64
CA ALA A 12 38.14 -62.70 4.73
C ALA A 12 38.40 -63.41 3.37
N LYS A 13 37.33 -63.57 2.59
CA LYS A 13 37.47 -63.86 1.13
C LYS A 13 36.24 -63.28 0.46
N ASP A 14 36.47 -62.17 -0.22
CA ASP A 14 35.85 -61.62 -1.44
C ASP A 14 35.85 -60.08 -1.38
N ILE A 15 37.11 -59.55 -1.46
CA ILE A 15 37.28 -58.17 -1.86
C ILE A 15 37.42 -58.19 -3.37
N PRO A 16 36.49 -57.61 -4.14
CA PRO A 16 36.68 -57.51 -5.58
C PRO A 16 37.88 -56.60 -5.88
N GLU A 17 38.82 -57.10 -6.63
CA GLU A 17 39.97 -56.33 -7.19
C GLU A 17 39.43 -55.09 -7.85
N ILE A 18 39.67 -53.90 -7.26
CA ILE A 18 39.48 -52.61 -7.91
C ILE A 18 40.48 -52.53 -9.03
N ASN A 19 39.97 -52.77 -10.23
CA ASN A 19 40.72 -52.73 -11.50
C ASN A 19 41.18 -51.28 -11.73
N ASN A 20 42.34 -50.94 -11.15
CA ASN A 20 43.02 -49.66 -11.35
C ASN A 20 43.45 -49.53 -12.81
N LYS A 21 42.48 -49.20 -13.70
CA LYS A 21 42.79 -48.72 -15.06
C LYS A 21 43.55 -47.42 -14.92
N ARG A 22 44.89 -47.46 -14.87
CA ARG A 22 45.77 -46.27 -15.04
C ARG A 22 45.37 -45.58 -16.34
N PHE A 23 44.65 -44.50 -16.22
CA PHE A 23 44.36 -43.62 -17.36
C PHE A 23 45.71 -43.20 -17.95
N SER A 24 45.91 -43.46 -19.24
CA SER A 24 47.10 -43.03 -19.95
C SER A 24 47.30 -41.55 -19.77
N THR A 25 48.49 -41.10 -19.41
CA THR A 25 48.86 -39.69 -19.19
C THR A 25 48.32 -38.77 -20.33
N ARG A 26 48.28 -39.29 -21.56
CA ARG A 26 47.70 -38.59 -22.74
C ARG A 26 46.18 -38.37 -22.60
N LYS A 27 45.43 -39.30 -21.97
CA LYS A 27 43.98 -39.10 -21.76
C LYS A 27 43.71 -38.08 -20.65
N ILE A 28 44.53 -38.09 -19.58
CA ILE A 28 44.44 -37.08 -18.52
C ILE A 28 44.75 -35.69 -19.05
N ILE A 29 45.82 -35.52 -19.85
CA ILE A 29 46.16 -34.24 -20.47
C ILE A 29 45.05 -33.76 -21.42
N ARG A 30 44.44 -34.63 -22.21
CA ARG A 30 43.29 -34.27 -23.07
C ARG A 30 42.07 -33.82 -22.24
N LEU A 31 41.77 -34.50 -21.13
CA LEU A 31 40.68 -34.14 -20.24
C LEU A 31 40.91 -32.77 -19.57
N ILE A 32 42.15 -32.50 -19.12
CA ILE A 32 42.52 -31.17 -18.57
C ILE A 32 42.39 -30.08 -19.61
N ILE A 33 42.82 -30.31 -20.86
CA ILE A 33 42.67 -29.33 -21.94
C ILE A 33 41.18 -29.05 -22.21
N ILE A 34 40.35 -30.08 -22.28
CA ILE A 34 38.90 -29.92 -22.49
C ILE A 34 38.25 -29.11 -21.36
N ILE A 35 38.58 -29.45 -20.12
CA ILE A 35 38.06 -28.71 -18.93
C ILE A 35 38.54 -27.26 -18.97
N SER A 36 39.79 -27.00 -19.30
CA SER A 36 40.34 -25.64 -19.41
C SER A 36 39.64 -24.82 -20.50
N ILE A 37 39.33 -25.43 -21.65
CA ILE A 37 38.59 -24.79 -22.74
C ILE A 37 37.15 -24.47 -22.27
N ILE A 38 36.48 -25.37 -21.58
CA ILE A 38 35.14 -25.15 -21.05
C ILE A 38 35.13 -24.01 -20.02
N VAL A 39 36.13 -23.95 -19.13
CA VAL A 39 36.30 -22.86 -18.15
C VAL A 39 36.56 -21.52 -18.86
N ILE A 40 37.40 -21.50 -19.89
CA ILE A 40 37.68 -20.27 -20.66
C ILE A 40 36.42 -19.79 -21.38
N ILE A 41 35.64 -20.69 -21.98
CA ILE A 41 34.37 -20.36 -22.64
C ILE A 41 33.36 -19.84 -21.61
N ALA A 42 33.24 -20.47 -20.45
CA ALA A 42 32.36 -20.01 -19.37
C ALA A 42 32.76 -18.62 -18.85
N LEU A 43 34.06 -18.37 -18.64
CA LEU A 43 34.57 -17.07 -18.25
C LEU A 43 34.36 -16.01 -19.36
N ALA A 44 34.53 -16.37 -20.62
CA ALA A 44 34.27 -15.49 -21.74
C ALA A 44 32.80 -15.15 -21.88
N LEU A 45 31.88 -16.10 -21.61
CA LEU A 45 30.45 -15.87 -21.55
C LEU A 45 30.09 -14.98 -20.38
N ILE A 46 30.62 -15.22 -19.18
CA ILE A 46 30.42 -14.36 -18.00
C ILE A 46 30.95 -12.95 -18.30
N LEU A 47 32.14 -12.80 -18.85
CA LEU A 47 32.68 -11.50 -19.26
C LEU A 47 31.84 -10.87 -20.37
N TYR A 48 31.37 -11.62 -21.33
CA TYR A 48 30.45 -11.16 -22.38
C TYR A 48 29.12 -10.67 -21.75
N PHE A 49 28.53 -11.40 -20.83
CA PHE A 49 27.32 -10.95 -20.08
C PHE A 49 27.61 -9.79 -19.13
N CYS A 50 28.79 -9.73 -18.51
CA CYS A 50 29.18 -8.60 -17.66
C CYS A 50 29.59 -7.35 -18.48
N LEU A 51 30.20 -7.51 -19.67
CA LEU A 51 30.60 -6.41 -20.53
C LEU A 51 29.53 -6.07 -21.58
N SER A 52 28.72 -7.03 -22.02
CA SER A 52 27.48 -6.82 -22.75
C SER A 52 26.31 -6.46 -21.82
N GLY A 53 26.60 -6.25 -20.56
CA GLY A 53 25.86 -5.29 -19.76
C GLY A 53 25.86 -3.94 -20.47
N LYS A 54 25.47 -3.94 -21.78
CA LYS A 54 24.69 -2.86 -22.33
C LYS A 54 23.78 -2.51 -21.18
N LYS A 55 23.92 -1.31 -20.59
CA LYS A 55 22.78 -0.58 -20.13
C LYS A 55 21.67 -1.07 -21.04
N ASP A 56 20.77 -1.90 -20.50
CA ASP A 56 19.48 -2.03 -21.07
C ASP A 56 19.09 -0.56 -21.24
N GLU A 57 19.17 -0.05 -22.46
CA GLU A 57 18.38 1.07 -22.85
C GLU A 57 17.00 0.48 -22.63
N SER A 58 16.57 0.57 -21.35
CA SER A 58 15.25 0.22 -20.89
C SER A 58 14.37 0.89 -21.91
N GLN A 59 13.76 0.07 -22.78
CA GLN A 59 12.95 0.57 -23.88
C GLN A 59 12.10 1.64 -23.24
N LYS A 60 12.21 2.90 -23.73
CA LYS A 60 11.44 4.00 -23.17
C LYS A 60 10.02 3.46 -23.05
N PRO A 61 9.40 3.48 -21.89
CA PRO A 61 8.08 2.90 -21.73
C PRO A 61 7.17 3.58 -22.75
N ASN A 62 6.57 2.80 -23.63
CA ASN A 62 5.83 3.34 -24.77
C ASN A 62 4.35 3.40 -24.40
N PRO A 63 3.76 4.60 -24.23
CA PRO A 63 2.34 4.72 -23.91
C PRO A 63 1.46 4.08 -24.99
N ILE A 64 0.48 3.29 -24.57
CA ILE A 64 -0.47 2.58 -25.42
C ILE A 64 -1.73 3.44 -25.51
N PRO A 65 -2.28 3.70 -26.72
CA PRO A 65 -3.57 4.38 -26.87
C PRO A 65 -4.72 3.57 -26.25
N ILE A 66 -5.66 4.27 -25.63
CA ILE A 66 -6.91 3.68 -25.18
C ILE A 66 -7.94 3.85 -26.31
N GLU A 67 -8.60 2.74 -26.68
CA GLU A 67 -9.57 2.72 -27.76
C GLU A 67 -10.71 3.75 -27.50
N ASN A 68 -11.08 4.48 -28.54
CA ASN A 68 -12.12 5.53 -28.51
C ASN A 68 -11.85 6.69 -27.54
N SER A 69 -10.58 6.96 -27.15
CA SER A 69 -10.20 8.09 -26.35
C SER A 69 -8.91 8.73 -26.86
N ASN A 70 -8.64 9.97 -26.45
CA ASN A 70 -7.41 10.68 -26.77
C ASN A 70 -6.31 10.48 -25.70
N ILE A 71 -6.56 9.62 -24.72
CA ILE A 71 -5.60 9.31 -23.66
C ILE A 71 -4.74 8.10 -24.01
N THR A 72 -3.58 8.04 -23.41
CA THR A 72 -2.66 6.92 -23.50
C THR A 72 -2.31 6.41 -22.10
N PHE A 73 -1.86 5.18 -21.96
CA PHE A 73 -1.44 4.64 -20.68
C PHE A 73 -0.26 3.67 -20.80
N ILE A 74 0.43 3.46 -19.69
CA ILE A 74 1.46 2.43 -19.56
C ILE A 74 0.99 1.51 -18.44
N PRO A 75 0.62 0.26 -18.76
CA PRO A 75 0.11 -0.69 -17.78
C PRO A 75 1.21 -1.41 -17.00
N ASN A 76 0.86 -1.89 -15.82
CA ASN A 76 1.58 -2.92 -15.07
C ASN A 76 3.07 -2.59 -14.82
N ILE A 77 3.37 -1.35 -14.47
CA ILE A 77 4.72 -0.95 -14.10
C ILE A 77 4.99 -1.42 -12.69
N SER A 78 5.97 -2.30 -12.51
CA SER A 78 6.42 -2.72 -11.19
C SER A 78 7.22 -1.60 -10.54
N TYR A 79 6.86 -1.23 -9.32
CA TYR A 79 7.59 -0.25 -8.52
C TYR A 79 8.56 -0.91 -7.52
N VAL A 80 8.51 -2.23 -7.36
CA VAL A 80 9.46 -2.96 -6.52
C VAL A 80 10.76 -3.11 -7.26
N ASN A 81 11.69 -2.22 -6.95
CA ASN A 81 13.08 -2.30 -7.38
C ASN A 81 13.93 -2.59 -6.15
N THR A 82 14.74 -3.64 -6.19
CA THR A 82 15.61 -4.07 -5.08
C THR A 82 16.51 -2.95 -4.55
N ASN A 83 16.94 -2.01 -5.39
CA ASN A 83 17.76 -0.86 -4.98
C ASN A 83 16.95 0.16 -4.17
N ILE A 84 15.70 0.43 -4.57
CA ILE A 84 14.78 1.34 -3.86
C ILE A 84 14.39 0.71 -2.53
N VAL A 85 14.00 -0.56 -2.53
CA VAL A 85 13.64 -1.33 -1.34
C VAL A 85 14.78 -1.35 -0.32
N ASN A 86 16.02 -1.57 -0.74
CA ASN A 86 17.18 -1.58 0.16
C ASN A 86 17.50 -0.20 0.75
N SER A 87 17.17 0.90 0.04
CA SER A 87 17.32 2.25 0.60
C SER A 87 16.31 2.52 1.72
N PHE A 88 15.10 1.96 1.64
CA PHE A 88 14.07 2.09 2.66
C PHE A 88 14.26 1.14 3.84
N LYS A 89 14.84 -0.06 3.64
CA LYS A 89 15.18 -0.98 4.74
C LYS A 89 16.09 -0.33 5.80
N LYS A 90 17.02 0.55 5.40
CA LYS A 90 17.89 1.28 6.34
C LYS A 90 17.15 2.36 7.16
N ASP A 91 16.08 2.91 6.61
CA ASP A 91 15.30 3.97 7.25
C ASP A 91 14.05 3.41 7.96
N GLY A 92 13.59 2.22 7.61
CA GLY A 92 12.39 1.56 8.19
C GLY A 92 12.52 1.28 9.68
N GLU A 93 13.74 1.05 10.17
CA GLU A 93 14.01 0.94 11.62
C GLU A 93 13.69 2.24 12.39
N ASN A 94 13.58 3.38 11.70
CA ASN A 94 13.33 4.70 12.32
C ASN A 94 11.85 5.12 12.28
N TYR A 95 10.95 4.38 11.59
CA TYR A 95 9.54 4.79 11.49
C TYR A 95 8.80 4.69 12.83
N LEU A 96 9.20 3.75 13.69
CA LEU A 96 8.56 3.55 14.98
C LEU A 96 9.61 3.15 16.04
N PRO A 97 10.25 4.12 16.69
CA PRO A 97 11.09 3.81 17.82
C PRO A 97 10.23 3.14 18.89
N ASN A 98 10.51 1.89 19.22
CA ASN A 98 9.85 1.05 20.24
C ASN A 98 8.71 0.10 19.78
N LEU A 99 8.49 -0.14 18.51
CA LEU A 99 7.62 -1.23 18.08
C LEU A 99 8.41 -2.53 17.81
N GLY A 100 9.29 -2.92 18.71
CA GLY A 100 10.19 -4.07 18.57
C GLY A 100 9.53 -5.44 18.36
N GLU A 101 8.20 -5.48 18.21
CA GLU A 101 7.42 -6.69 17.91
C GLU A 101 6.70 -6.62 16.56
N ILE A 102 6.80 -5.52 15.81
CA ILE A 102 6.26 -5.45 14.44
C ILE A 102 7.28 -6.11 13.52
N ASN A 103 6.91 -7.23 12.92
CA ASN A 103 7.71 -7.88 11.90
C ASN A 103 7.83 -6.95 10.68
N ASN A 104 8.97 -6.32 10.52
CA ASN A 104 9.38 -5.65 9.30
C ASN A 104 9.65 -6.77 8.29
N GLY A 105 8.62 -7.22 7.56
CA GLY A 105 8.72 -8.30 6.59
C GLY A 105 9.94 -8.12 5.69
N GLU A 106 10.95 -8.96 5.85
CA GLU A 106 12.26 -8.79 5.21
C GLU A 106 12.25 -9.13 3.73
N ASP A 107 11.22 -9.84 3.24
CA ASP A 107 11.18 -10.35 1.89
C ASP A 107 10.17 -9.59 1.02
N TYR A 108 10.70 -8.62 0.28
CA TYR A 108 9.98 -8.05 -0.85
C TYR A 108 10.03 -9.04 -2.03
N GLU A 109 9.18 -10.04 -2.02
CA GLU A 109 8.93 -10.78 -3.24
C GLU A 109 8.14 -9.90 -4.20
N LYS A 110 8.53 -9.93 -5.48
CA LYS A 110 7.80 -9.24 -6.55
C LYS A 110 6.40 -9.85 -6.62
N ASN A 111 5.40 -9.09 -6.17
CA ASN A 111 4.02 -9.50 -6.16
C ASN A 111 3.29 -8.79 -7.31
N GLU A 112 2.30 -9.43 -7.93
CA GLU A 112 1.41 -8.82 -8.93
C GLU A 112 0.69 -7.59 -8.38
N GLN A 113 0.51 -7.49 -7.06
CA GLN A 113 -0.04 -6.32 -6.38
C GLN A 113 0.91 -5.11 -6.37
N ASN A 114 2.22 -5.30 -6.53
CA ASN A 114 3.21 -4.22 -6.46
C ASN A 114 3.42 -3.56 -7.84
N MET A 115 2.33 -3.15 -8.45
CA MET A 115 2.28 -2.52 -9.76
C MET A 115 1.37 -1.29 -9.77
N TYR A 116 1.59 -0.44 -10.75
CA TYR A 116 0.70 0.66 -11.07
C TYR A 116 0.51 0.79 -12.58
N ASP A 117 -0.58 1.44 -12.99
CA ASP A 117 -0.76 1.93 -14.36
C ASP A 117 -0.64 3.45 -14.32
N ILE A 118 -0.08 4.05 -15.36
CA ILE A 118 -0.03 5.50 -15.49
C ILE A 118 -0.75 5.94 -16.75
N TYR A 119 -1.65 6.89 -16.62
CA TYR A 119 -2.51 7.43 -17.67
C TYR A 119 -2.09 8.85 -18.00
N PHE A 120 -2.03 9.14 -19.28
CA PHE A 120 -1.61 10.45 -19.80
C PHE A 120 -2.77 11.08 -20.58
N PRO A 121 -3.03 12.37 -20.39
CA PRO A 121 -3.90 13.13 -21.27
C PRO A 121 -3.34 13.15 -22.70
N ASP A 122 -4.13 13.62 -23.65
CA ASP A 122 -3.61 13.94 -25.00
C ASP A 122 -2.33 14.76 -24.90
N LYS A 123 -1.32 14.40 -25.72
CA LYS A 123 -0.01 15.08 -25.75
C LYS A 123 -0.10 16.60 -25.85
N ASN A 124 -1.13 17.11 -26.54
CA ASN A 124 -1.36 18.54 -26.71
C ASN A 124 -2.03 19.20 -25.49
N SER A 125 -2.59 18.39 -24.57
CA SER A 125 -3.30 18.84 -23.37
C SER A 125 -2.51 18.59 -22.08
N ILE A 126 -1.33 17.97 -22.17
CA ILE A 126 -0.48 17.76 -20.99
C ILE A 126 -0.08 19.13 -20.42
N ASN A 127 -0.56 19.39 -19.21
CA ASN A 127 -0.21 20.60 -18.48
C ASN A 127 0.60 20.22 -17.23
N ILE A 128 1.91 20.39 -17.29
CA ILE A 128 2.82 20.10 -16.17
C ILE A 128 2.59 20.99 -14.93
N SER A 129 1.80 22.07 -15.06
CA SER A 129 1.37 22.85 -13.91
C SER A 129 0.30 22.14 -13.07
N LYS A 130 -0.37 21.12 -13.62
CA LYS A 130 -1.27 20.22 -12.88
C LYS A 130 -0.48 19.16 -12.14
N PRO A 131 -0.89 18.75 -10.93
CA PRO A 131 -0.24 17.66 -10.22
C PRO A 131 -0.53 16.31 -10.88
N ILE A 132 0.37 15.36 -10.65
CA ILE A 132 0.12 13.95 -10.88
C ILE A 132 -0.83 13.47 -9.78
N ILE A 133 -1.85 12.67 -10.09
CA ILE A 133 -2.75 12.11 -9.09
C ILE A 133 -2.49 10.61 -8.98
N LEU A 134 -1.94 10.17 -7.84
CA LEU A 134 -1.73 8.75 -7.51
C LEU A 134 -2.92 8.25 -6.71
N MET A 135 -3.68 7.33 -7.29
CA MET A 135 -4.90 6.77 -6.70
C MET A 135 -4.65 5.38 -6.11
N ILE A 136 -4.90 5.22 -4.81
CA ILE A 136 -4.75 3.98 -4.06
C ILE A 136 -6.13 3.33 -3.90
N HIS A 137 -6.25 2.06 -4.27
CA HIS A 137 -7.52 1.35 -4.25
C HIS A 137 -7.99 0.97 -2.84
N GLY A 138 -9.31 0.77 -2.69
CA GLY A 138 -9.94 0.24 -1.49
C GLY A 138 -9.81 -1.28 -1.34
N GLY A 139 -10.67 -1.90 -0.52
CA GLY A 139 -10.71 -3.35 -0.32
C GLY A 139 -10.31 -3.79 1.09
N ALA A 140 -10.59 -2.96 2.10
CA ALA A 140 -10.34 -3.28 3.51
C ALA A 140 -8.91 -3.79 3.78
N TRP A 141 -7.93 -3.31 3.01
CA TRP A 141 -6.49 -3.69 3.03
C TRP A 141 -6.19 -5.12 2.62
N THR A 142 -7.19 -5.98 2.40
CA THR A 142 -7.06 -7.44 2.19
C THR A 142 -7.49 -7.91 0.80
N ASP A 143 -8.18 -7.05 0.04
CA ASP A 143 -8.82 -7.43 -1.22
C ASP A 143 -8.62 -6.39 -2.32
N PHE A 144 -9.01 -6.77 -3.53
CA PHE A 144 -9.00 -6.01 -4.79
C PHE A 144 -7.59 -5.75 -5.34
N THR A 145 -7.58 -5.04 -6.45
CA THR A 145 -6.38 -4.64 -7.19
C THR A 145 -6.50 -3.19 -7.66
N LYS A 146 -5.40 -2.65 -8.16
CA LYS A 146 -5.35 -1.31 -8.76
C LYS A 146 -6.41 -1.05 -9.84
N ASP A 147 -6.96 -2.11 -10.44
CA ASP A 147 -7.86 -2.00 -11.60
C ASP A 147 -9.22 -1.41 -11.23
N ILE A 148 -9.65 -1.54 -9.96
CA ILE A 148 -10.95 -0.98 -9.53
C ILE A 148 -10.99 0.55 -9.57
N VAL A 149 -9.86 1.23 -9.55
CA VAL A 149 -9.76 2.69 -9.63
C VAL A 149 -9.32 3.18 -11.02
N ALA A 150 -9.17 2.26 -11.98
CA ALA A 150 -8.70 2.57 -13.33
C ALA A 150 -9.61 3.56 -14.08
N ASP A 151 -10.93 3.38 -13.98
CA ASP A 151 -11.88 4.26 -14.68
C ASP A 151 -11.83 5.69 -14.15
N PHE A 152 -11.65 5.86 -12.85
CA PHE A 152 -11.44 7.20 -12.27
C PHE A 152 -10.16 7.84 -12.80
N CYS A 153 -9.06 7.09 -12.87
CA CYS A 153 -7.80 7.59 -13.43
C CYS A 153 -7.91 7.96 -14.91
N LYS A 154 -8.66 7.18 -15.71
CA LYS A 154 -8.95 7.52 -17.12
C LYS A 154 -9.69 8.86 -17.23
N ILE A 155 -10.74 9.04 -16.42
CA ILE A 155 -11.52 10.29 -16.40
C ILE A 155 -10.64 11.48 -15.98
N LEU A 156 -9.74 11.32 -15.01
CA LEU A 156 -8.78 12.35 -14.65
C LEU A 156 -7.85 12.70 -15.82
N ALA A 157 -7.38 11.70 -16.57
CA ALA A 157 -6.55 11.92 -17.75
C ALA A 157 -7.32 12.65 -18.86
N GLU A 158 -8.59 12.35 -19.09
CA GLU A 158 -9.48 13.10 -20.00
C GLU A 158 -9.63 14.56 -19.57
N ASN A 159 -9.52 14.85 -18.28
CA ASN A 159 -9.55 16.21 -17.73
C ASN A 159 -8.15 16.85 -17.61
N GLY A 160 -7.14 16.29 -18.28
CA GLY A 160 -5.81 16.88 -18.42
C GLY A 160 -4.85 16.63 -17.25
N TYR A 161 -5.14 15.67 -16.37
CA TYR A 161 -4.23 15.25 -15.30
C TYR A 161 -3.43 14.02 -15.72
N ILE A 162 -2.14 13.96 -15.40
CA ILE A 162 -1.45 12.68 -15.36
C ILE A 162 -1.97 11.98 -14.11
N SER A 163 -2.45 10.74 -14.25
CA SER A 163 -2.98 9.97 -13.14
C SER A 163 -2.40 8.56 -13.12
N ALA A 164 -2.31 7.97 -11.95
CA ALA A 164 -1.82 6.61 -11.82
C ALA A 164 -2.68 5.82 -10.83
N THR A 165 -2.98 4.56 -11.15
CA THR A 165 -3.52 3.60 -10.18
C THR A 165 -2.37 3.00 -9.38
N MET A 166 -2.60 2.56 -8.15
CA MET A 166 -1.59 1.87 -7.37
C MET A 166 -2.18 0.64 -6.70
N GLY A 167 -1.60 -0.52 -6.99
CA GLY A 167 -1.74 -1.72 -6.18
C GLY A 167 -0.77 -1.67 -4.99
N TYR A 168 -1.04 -2.46 -3.96
CA TYR A 168 -0.20 -2.57 -2.77
C TYR A 168 -0.29 -3.99 -2.20
N THR A 169 0.71 -4.40 -1.42
CA THR A 169 0.70 -5.71 -0.76
C THR A 169 -0.47 -5.79 0.21
N LEU A 170 -1.38 -6.73 -0.04
CA LEU A 170 -2.57 -6.96 0.79
C LEU A 170 -2.17 -7.54 2.15
N LEU A 171 -2.79 -7.05 3.22
CA LEU A 171 -2.55 -7.55 4.57
C LEU A 171 -3.17 -8.95 4.74
N GLY A 172 -2.55 -9.79 5.56
CA GLY A 172 -3.05 -11.12 5.86
C GLY A 172 -2.92 -12.14 4.73
N GLN A 173 -2.22 -11.85 3.65
CA GLN A 173 -1.89 -12.86 2.64
C GLN A 173 -1.12 -14.01 3.28
N LYS A 174 -1.48 -15.25 2.90
CA LYS A 174 -0.93 -16.47 3.48
C LYS A 174 0.60 -16.49 3.38
N GLY A 175 1.24 -16.61 4.54
CA GLY A 175 2.71 -16.65 4.62
C GLY A 175 3.39 -15.28 4.75
N THR A 176 2.64 -14.18 4.68
CA THR A 176 3.20 -12.83 4.86
C THR A 176 2.86 -12.30 6.26
N LYS A 177 3.83 -11.66 6.89
CA LYS A 177 3.65 -10.91 8.14
C LYS A 177 3.75 -9.41 7.89
N TYR A 178 3.20 -8.97 6.77
CA TYR A 178 3.22 -7.56 6.42
C TYR A 178 2.29 -6.76 7.33
N ASN A 179 2.75 -5.60 7.72
CA ASN A 179 2.00 -4.65 8.53
C ASN A 179 1.59 -3.44 7.67
N ILE A 180 0.75 -2.57 8.24
CA ILE A 180 0.25 -1.38 7.51
C ILE A 180 1.39 -0.44 7.08
N PHE A 181 2.52 -0.39 7.77
CA PHE A 181 3.62 0.51 7.44
C PHE A 181 4.37 0.07 6.19
N LYS A 182 4.29 -1.21 5.81
CA LYS A 182 4.82 -1.67 4.54
C LYS A 182 4.14 -0.99 3.36
N THR A 183 2.82 -0.80 3.41
CA THR A 183 2.09 -0.10 2.36
C THR A 183 2.53 1.36 2.25
N ILE A 184 2.96 1.98 3.37
CA ILE A 184 3.52 3.33 3.39
C ILE A 184 4.87 3.38 2.65
N ASP A 185 5.73 2.38 2.83
CA ASP A 185 6.99 2.28 2.08
C ASP A 185 6.73 2.01 0.59
N GLU A 186 5.71 1.23 0.27
CA GLU A 186 5.30 0.95 -1.10
C GLU A 186 4.82 2.21 -1.83
N ILE A 187 4.14 3.12 -1.16
CA ILE A 187 3.76 4.43 -1.73
C ILE A 187 5.03 5.23 -2.12
N ASN A 188 6.05 5.25 -1.27
CA ASN A 188 7.33 5.87 -1.62
C ASN A 188 7.96 5.22 -2.86
N CYS A 189 7.96 3.88 -2.93
CA CYS A 189 8.50 3.16 -4.08
C CYS A 189 7.74 3.50 -5.37
N ALA A 190 6.41 3.59 -5.31
CA ALA A 190 5.57 3.97 -6.44
C ALA A 190 5.89 5.40 -6.92
N ILE A 191 6.00 6.36 -6.00
CA ILE A 191 6.36 7.76 -6.32
C ILE A 191 7.73 7.84 -7.00
N SER A 192 8.73 7.11 -6.48
CA SER A 192 10.07 7.07 -7.07
C SER A 192 10.06 6.44 -8.46
N SER A 193 9.28 5.38 -8.65
CA SER A 193 9.10 4.74 -9.95
C SER A 193 8.39 5.65 -10.96
N ILE A 194 7.32 6.34 -10.55
CA ILE A 194 6.61 7.33 -11.37
C ILE A 194 7.57 8.43 -11.82
N LYS A 195 8.39 8.96 -10.92
CA LYS A 195 9.41 9.97 -11.26
C LYS A 195 10.34 9.46 -12.36
N ASN A 196 10.85 8.22 -12.23
CA ASN A 196 11.75 7.65 -13.21
C ASN A 196 11.07 7.42 -14.57
N VAL A 197 9.82 6.96 -14.59
CA VAL A 197 9.04 6.81 -15.83
C VAL A 197 8.86 8.16 -16.52
N LEU A 198 8.45 9.19 -15.79
CA LEU A 198 8.24 10.53 -16.35
C LEU A 198 9.56 11.15 -16.84
N LYS A 199 10.65 10.97 -16.10
CA LYS A 199 11.98 11.38 -16.56
C LYS A 199 12.37 10.71 -17.88
N ASN A 200 12.10 9.42 -18.03
CA ASN A 200 12.37 8.68 -19.26
C ASN A 200 11.48 9.11 -20.44
N LEU A 201 10.37 9.76 -20.15
CA LEU A 201 9.46 10.41 -21.11
C LEU A 201 9.80 11.89 -21.34
N ASP A 202 10.98 12.34 -20.92
CA ASP A 202 11.52 13.67 -21.08
C ASP A 202 10.76 14.78 -20.30
N PHE A 203 10.02 14.41 -19.21
CA PHE A 203 9.46 15.39 -18.28
C PHE A 203 10.54 15.99 -17.38
N ASN A 204 10.40 17.28 -17.07
CA ASN A 204 11.30 17.96 -16.14
C ASN A 204 11.01 17.53 -14.68
N GLU A 205 11.90 16.75 -14.09
CA GLU A 205 11.76 16.21 -12.73
C GLU A 205 11.52 17.31 -11.67
N LYS A 206 12.09 18.51 -11.85
CA LYS A 206 11.99 19.62 -10.88
C LYS A 206 10.60 20.26 -10.84
N GLU A 207 9.83 20.07 -11.89
CA GLU A 207 8.48 20.62 -12.02
C GLU A 207 7.41 19.64 -11.54
N LEU A 208 7.76 18.37 -11.36
CA LEU A 208 6.79 17.35 -10.94
C LEU A 208 6.26 17.66 -9.52
N LYS A 209 4.97 17.53 -9.38
CA LYS A 209 4.22 17.58 -8.12
C LYS A 209 3.22 16.44 -8.10
N ILE A 210 2.93 15.90 -6.92
CA ILE A 210 2.00 14.78 -6.79
C ILE A 210 0.93 15.05 -5.75
N VAL A 211 -0.23 14.49 -5.96
CA VAL A 211 -1.35 14.38 -5.04
C VAL A 211 -1.57 12.91 -4.76
N ILE A 212 -1.70 12.56 -3.50
CA ILE A 212 -2.03 11.20 -3.10
C ILE A 212 -3.54 11.14 -2.86
N ALA A 213 -4.20 10.26 -3.58
CA ALA A 213 -5.62 10.02 -3.47
C ALA A 213 -5.90 8.56 -3.12
N GLY A 214 -7.03 8.28 -2.53
CA GLY A 214 -7.43 6.90 -2.30
C GLY A 214 -8.89 6.78 -1.90
N GLU A 215 -9.43 5.57 -2.00
CA GLU A 215 -10.77 5.24 -1.56
C GLU A 215 -10.74 4.22 -0.42
N SER A 216 -11.66 4.35 0.57
CA SER A 216 -11.81 3.40 1.67
C SER A 216 -10.47 3.12 2.37
N SER A 217 -10.01 1.86 2.40
CA SER A 217 -8.68 1.49 2.93
C SER A 217 -7.51 2.15 2.19
N GLY A 218 -7.65 2.44 0.90
CA GLY A 218 -6.67 3.21 0.15
C GLY A 218 -6.63 4.68 0.58
N ALA A 219 -7.78 5.28 0.91
CA ALA A 219 -7.83 6.62 1.46
C ALA A 219 -7.21 6.69 2.87
N HIS A 220 -7.42 5.66 3.68
CA HIS A 220 -6.72 5.51 4.96
C HIS A 220 -5.20 5.54 4.77
N GLN A 221 -4.67 4.75 3.82
CA GLN A 221 -3.25 4.71 3.51
C GLN A 221 -2.74 6.06 2.98
N ALA A 222 -3.52 6.73 2.11
CA ALA A 222 -3.19 8.05 1.60
C ALA A 222 -3.07 9.08 2.73
N LEU A 223 -4.02 9.11 3.67
CA LEU A 223 -3.99 10.00 4.84
C LEU A 223 -2.84 9.66 5.77
N LEU A 224 -2.65 8.36 6.09
CA LEU A 224 -1.57 7.91 6.98
C LEU A 224 -0.21 8.31 6.42
N TYR A 225 0.05 8.03 5.14
CA TYR A 225 1.27 8.44 4.46
C TYR A 225 1.48 9.95 4.52
N SER A 226 0.45 10.72 4.17
CA SER A 226 0.52 12.17 4.07
C SER A 226 0.74 12.86 5.42
N TYR A 227 0.14 12.34 6.50
CA TYR A 227 0.23 12.96 7.82
C TYR A 227 1.43 12.48 8.64
N MET A 228 1.89 11.25 8.45
CA MET A 228 3.13 10.78 9.07
C MET A 228 4.34 11.60 8.65
N ASN A 229 4.36 12.12 7.41
CA ASN A 229 5.32 13.07 6.81
C ASN A 229 6.78 12.93 7.31
N LYS A 230 7.28 11.71 7.43
CA LYS A 230 8.61 11.45 8.02
C LYS A 230 9.76 11.54 7.02
N LYS A 231 9.48 11.33 5.74
CA LYS A 231 10.47 11.42 4.65
C LYS A 231 9.88 12.19 3.48
N GLN A 232 10.59 13.18 3.01
CA GLN A 232 10.19 13.89 1.79
C GLN A 232 10.28 12.92 0.62
N PRO A 233 9.17 12.64 -0.09
CA PRO A 233 9.20 11.81 -1.27
C PRO A 233 9.98 12.49 -2.39
N GLU A 234 10.41 11.72 -3.38
CA GLU A 234 11.17 12.23 -4.52
C GLU A 234 10.38 13.20 -5.41
N ILE A 235 9.05 13.14 -5.38
CA ILE A 235 8.13 14.14 -5.95
C ILE A 235 7.39 14.78 -4.78
N PRO A 236 7.43 16.12 -4.61
CA PRO A 236 6.75 16.79 -3.52
C PRO A 236 5.24 16.56 -3.54
N ILE A 237 4.68 16.11 -2.41
CA ILE A 237 3.23 15.99 -2.24
C ILE A 237 2.66 17.37 -1.94
N LYS A 238 1.57 17.73 -2.60
CA LYS A 238 0.95 19.04 -2.45
C LYS A 238 -0.30 19.04 -1.58
N PHE A 239 -1.13 18.03 -1.74
CA PHE A 239 -2.33 17.80 -0.92
C PHE A 239 -2.77 16.35 -1.03
N THR A 240 -3.78 15.98 -0.26
CA THR A 240 -4.34 14.61 -0.24
C THR A 240 -5.81 14.67 -0.63
N ILE A 241 -6.31 13.62 -1.31
CA ILE A 241 -7.73 13.43 -1.60
C ILE A 241 -8.19 12.16 -0.92
N ASN A 242 -9.14 12.30 -0.02
CA ASN A 242 -9.70 11.24 0.79
C ASN A 242 -11.14 10.93 0.36
N PHE A 243 -11.36 9.72 -0.15
CA PHE A 243 -12.68 9.19 -0.45
C PHE A 243 -13.05 8.13 0.60
N PHE A 244 -13.91 8.50 1.55
CA PHE A 244 -14.48 7.60 2.55
C PHE A 244 -13.46 6.85 3.42
N ALA A 245 -12.40 7.50 3.88
CA ALA A 245 -11.37 6.83 4.70
C ALA A 245 -11.89 6.41 6.07
N PRO A 246 -11.64 5.17 6.51
CA PRO A 246 -11.66 4.85 7.94
C PRO A 246 -10.43 5.52 8.59
N VAL A 247 -10.64 6.42 9.52
CA VAL A 247 -9.55 7.18 10.15
C VAL A 247 -9.08 6.58 11.47
N THR A 248 -9.80 5.57 11.95
CA THR A 248 -9.54 4.77 13.17
C THR A 248 -10.19 3.41 13.03
N LEU A 249 -9.79 2.43 13.83
CA LEU A 249 -10.46 1.13 13.97
C LEU A 249 -11.17 0.97 15.32
N GLU A 250 -11.30 2.05 16.10
CA GLU A 250 -12.05 2.03 17.35
C GLU A 250 -13.54 1.88 17.07
N SER A 251 -14.17 0.90 17.73
CA SER A 251 -15.53 0.43 17.41
C SER A 251 -16.60 1.52 17.51
N GLN A 252 -16.45 2.50 18.42
CA GLN A 252 -17.41 3.59 18.59
C GLN A 252 -17.62 4.44 17.33
N TYR A 253 -16.69 4.47 16.42
CA TYR A 253 -16.79 5.23 15.17
C TYR A 253 -17.52 4.46 14.06
N TYR A 254 -17.77 3.17 14.25
CA TYR A 254 -18.47 2.31 13.30
C TYR A 254 -19.95 2.10 13.63
N TYR A 255 -20.48 2.72 14.67
CA TYR A 255 -21.91 2.66 14.97
C TYR A 255 -22.71 3.54 14.02
N LYS A 256 -23.77 2.96 13.44
CA LYS A 256 -24.69 3.67 12.55
C LYS A 256 -25.61 4.58 13.36
N LEU A 257 -25.73 5.81 12.91
CA LEU A 257 -26.78 6.70 13.35
C LEU A 257 -28.07 6.36 12.59
N VAL A 258 -29.15 5.99 13.28
CA VAL A 258 -30.46 5.73 12.66
C VAL A 258 -31.21 7.02 12.51
N GLY A 259 -31.66 7.31 11.30
CA GLY A 259 -32.45 8.49 10.97
C GLY A 259 -32.32 8.84 9.49
N GLU A 260 -33.07 9.86 9.07
CA GLU A 260 -32.85 10.50 7.79
C GLU A 260 -31.40 10.95 7.66
N PRO A 261 -30.79 10.88 6.47
CA PRO A 261 -29.43 11.34 6.25
C PRO A 261 -29.29 12.78 6.74
N PHE A 262 -28.25 13.07 7.52
CA PHE A 262 -28.01 14.40 8.06
C PHE A 262 -27.88 15.42 6.91
N GLU A 263 -28.59 16.52 7.02
CA GLU A 263 -28.42 17.62 6.04
C GLU A 263 -27.07 18.31 6.18
N ASN A 264 -26.56 18.35 7.42
CA ASN A 264 -25.23 18.84 7.74
C ASN A 264 -24.50 17.87 8.68
N ILE A 265 -23.22 17.61 8.42
CA ILE A 265 -22.36 16.86 9.33
C ILE A 265 -21.58 17.88 10.17
N ASP A 266 -22.16 18.28 11.28
CA ASP A 266 -21.41 18.97 12.32
C ASP A 266 -21.29 18.06 13.56
N PRO A 267 -20.21 18.21 14.35
CA PRO A 267 -19.97 17.39 15.52
C PRO A 267 -21.08 17.49 16.59
N GLU A 268 -21.79 18.63 16.66
CA GLU A 268 -22.86 18.85 17.64
C GLU A 268 -24.09 18.03 17.26
N THR A 269 -24.49 18.02 15.98
CA THR A 269 -25.59 17.20 15.46
C THR A 269 -25.34 15.71 15.68
N ILE A 270 -24.09 15.25 15.46
CA ILE A 270 -23.70 13.86 15.71
C ILE A 270 -23.75 13.55 17.21
N ALA A 271 -23.23 14.42 18.06
CA ALA A 271 -23.24 14.26 19.51
C ALA A 271 -24.68 14.26 20.08
N GLU A 272 -25.58 15.07 19.52
CA GLU A 272 -27.00 15.09 19.90
C GLU A 272 -27.71 13.79 19.49
N ALA A 273 -27.45 13.28 18.29
CA ALA A 273 -27.95 11.97 17.83
C ALA A 273 -27.44 10.83 18.72
N GLU A 274 -26.21 10.90 19.20
CA GLU A 274 -25.65 9.95 20.15
C GLU A 274 -26.36 10.00 21.51
N LYS A 275 -26.64 11.18 22.05
CA LYS A 275 -27.36 11.37 23.29
C LYS A 275 -28.81 10.81 23.24
N ASN A 276 -29.44 10.97 22.09
CA ASN A 276 -30.84 10.55 21.88
C ASN A 276 -30.97 9.03 21.60
N LYS A 277 -29.90 8.23 21.77
CA LYS A 277 -29.87 6.77 21.58
C LYS A 277 -30.42 6.31 20.22
N THR A 278 -30.31 7.13 19.21
CA THR A 278 -30.66 6.81 17.83
C THR A 278 -29.54 5.99 17.16
N ILE A 279 -28.62 5.45 17.96
CA ILE A 279 -27.50 4.64 17.49
C ILE A 279 -27.95 3.19 17.44
N VAL A 280 -27.93 2.62 16.25
CA VAL A 280 -28.04 1.17 16.06
C VAL A 280 -26.64 0.64 15.74
N GLU A 281 -26.28 -0.46 16.39
CA GLU A 281 -25.07 -1.20 16.04
C GLU A 281 -25.05 -1.49 14.55
N LEU A 282 -23.97 -1.13 13.88
CA LEU A 282 -23.74 -1.55 12.53
C LEU A 282 -23.39 -3.03 12.53
N ASN A 283 -24.37 -3.83 12.23
CA ASN A 283 -24.15 -5.20 11.88
C ASN A 283 -24.04 -5.30 10.36
N THR A 284 -22.99 -4.74 9.78
CA THR A 284 -22.65 -5.06 8.39
C THR A 284 -21.81 -6.35 8.40
N LYS A 285 -21.97 -7.19 7.40
CA LYS A 285 -21.15 -8.40 7.26
C LYS A 285 -19.65 -8.09 7.15
N LEU A 286 -19.31 -6.87 6.80
CA LEU A 286 -17.92 -6.42 6.56
C LEU A 286 -17.29 -5.82 7.83
N ILE A 287 -18.07 -5.07 8.63
CA ILE A 287 -17.55 -4.41 9.83
C ILE A 287 -18.36 -4.88 11.05
N ASN A 288 -17.79 -5.79 11.79
CA ASN A 288 -18.31 -6.32 13.04
C ASN A 288 -17.16 -6.37 14.07
N PRO A 289 -17.42 -6.68 15.36
CA PRO A 289 -16.39 -6.75 16.39
C PRO A 289 -15.22 -7.62 16.02
N SER A 290 -15.46 -8.80 15.43
CA SER A 290 -14.40 -9.74 15.02
C SER A 290 -13.56 -9.17 13.89
N SER A 291 -14.17 -8.54 12.88
CA SER A 291 -13.43 -7.94 11.77
C SER A 291 -12.58 -6.75 12.22
N LEU A 292 -13.08 -5.89 13.13
CA LEU A 292 -12.31 -4.77 13.66
C LEU A 292 -11.07 -5.22 14.43
N VAL A 293 -11.23 -6.20 15.33
CA VAL A 293 -10.10 -6.77 16.08
C VAL A 293 -9.11 -7.44 15.13
N ASN A 294 -9.60 -8.14 14.10
CA ASN A 294 -8.74 -8.74 13.09
C ASN A 294 -7.98 -7.69 12.25
N TYR A 295 -8.64 -6.61 11.81
CA TYR A 295 -7.94 -5.53 11.08
C TYR A 295 -6.85 -4.86 11.93
N MET A 296 -7.09 -4.64 13.23
CA MET A 296 -6.06 -4.14 14.14
C MET A 296 -4.86 -5.12 14.21
N ASN A 297 -5.14 -6.43 14.27
CA ASN A 297 -4.10 -7.47 14.25
C ASN A 297 -3.33 -7.48 12.93
N LEU A 298 -4.01 -7.36 11.80
CA LEU A 298 -3.38 -7.27 10.47
C LEU A 298 -2.50 -6.03 10.34
N PHE A 299 -2.91 -4.89 10.91
CA PHE A 299 -2.09 -3.68 10.95
C PHE A 299 -0.72 -3.89 11.59
N LEU A 300 -0.65 -4.85 12.51
CA LEU A 300 0.55 -5.19 13.25
C LEU A 300 1.31 -6.42 12.69
N GLY A 301 0.87 -6.96 11.54
CA GLY A 301 1.48 -8.14 10.93
C GLY A 301 1.07 -9.47 11.59
N SER A 302 -0.18 -9.55 12.04
CA SER A 302 -0.78 -10.77 12.61
C SER A 302 -0.05 -11.29 13.86
N LEU A 303 0.02 -10.45 14.89
CA LEU A 303 0.69 -10.77 16.17
C LEU A 303 -0.08 -11.82 17.00
N TYR A 304 -1.40 -11.85 16.88
CA TYR A 304 -2.30 -12.70 17.65
C TYR A 304 -2.92 -13.78 16.76
N SER A 305 -3.11 -14.97 17.31
CA SER A 305 -3.86 -16.06 16.67
C SER A 305 -5.37 -15.80 16.71
N ASP A 306 -6.13 -16.49 15.86
CA ASP A 306 -7.59 -16.39 15.84
C ASP A 306 -8.24 -16.70 17.20
N ASP A 307 -7.68 -17.65 17.95
CA ASP A 307 -8.21 -18.00 19.28
C ASP A 307 -7.90 -16.96 20.35
N GLU A 308 -6.81 -16.23 20.23
CA GLU A 308 -6.53 -15.07 21.09
C GLU A 308 -7.44 -13.89 20.73
N LEU A 309 -7.68 -13.62 19.45
CA LEU A 309 -8.60 -12.56 19.00
C LEU A 309 -10.04 -12.83 19.46
N LYS A 310 -10.51 -14.07 19.41
CA LYS A 310 -11.85 -14.45 19.90
C LYS A 310 -12.05 -14.13 21.38
N LYS A 311 -11.01 -14.22 22.21
CA LYS A 311 -11.08 -13.89 23.65
C LYS A 311 -11.27 -12.40 23.93
N MET A 312 -11.02 -11.55 22.93
CA MET A 312 -11.24 -10.11 23.02
C MET A 312 -12.71 -9.71 22.73
N ILE A 313 -13.56 -10.71 22.45
CA ILE A 313 -14.96 -10.52 22.09
C ILE A 313 -15.82 -11.27 23.11
N LYS A 314 -16.82 -10.57 23.66
CA LYS A 314 -17.76 -11.10 24.62
C LYS A 314 -19.17 -10.62 24.24
N ASP A 315 -20.13 -11.57 24.22
CA ASP A 315 -21.54 -11.27 23.88
C ASP A 315 -21.69 -10.47 22.56
N ASP A 316 -20.95 -10.91 21.51
CA ASP A 316 -20.88 -10.26 20.19
C ASP A 316 -20.42 -8.80 20.20
N LYS A 317 -19.71 -8.37 21.25
CA LYS A 317 -19.12 -7.04 21.40
C LYS A 317 -17.65 -7.14 21.72
N ILE A 318 -16.90 -6.11 21.36
CA ILE A 318 -15.51 -5.98 21.80
C ILE A 318 -15.52 -5.80 23.33
N ASP A 319 -14.78 -6.65 24.03
CA ASP A 319 -14.55 -6.49 25.46
C ASP A 319 -13.48 -5.41 25.68
N THR A 320 -13.94 -4.18 25.88
CA THR A 320 -13.07 -3.01 26.05
C THR A 320 -12.26 -3.02 27.36
N GLU A 321 -12.57 -3.94 28.30
CA GLU A 321 -11.83 -4.12 29.56
C GLU A 321 -10.78 -5.23 29.43
N ASN A 322 -10.79 -5.99 28.35
CA ASN A 322 -9.82 -7.07 28.10
C ASN A 322 -8.41 -6.47 27.90
N GLU A 323 -7.45 -6.89 28.73
CA GLU A 323 -6.09 -6.37 28.71
C GLU A 323 -5.37 -6.59 27.35
N GLU A 324 -5.60 -7.72 26.69
CA GLU A 324 -4.98 -8.02 25.39
C GLU A 324 -5.60 -7.16 24.30
N TYR A 325 -6.91 -6.90 24.33
CA TYR A 325 -7.54 -5.94 23.43
C TYR A 325 -6.97 -4.52 23.62
N ILE A 326 -6.80 -4.07 24.88
CA ILE A 326 -6.24 -2.75 25.17
C ILE A 326 -4.81 -2.65 24.62
N LYS A 327 -3.99 -3.71 24.76
CA LYS A 327 -2.63 -3.77 24.19
C LYS A 327 -2.67 -3.74 22.66
N LEU A 328 -3.54 -4.53 22.04
CA LEU A 328 -3.72 -4.57 20.59
C LEU A 328 -4.13 -3.18 20.07
N LEU A 329 -5.14 -2.55 20.65
CA LEU A 329 -5.62 -1.23 20.26
C LEU A 329 -4.52 -0.17 20.39
N ASN A 330 -3.80 -0.14 21.51
CA ASN A 330 -2.75 0.84 21.73
C ASN A 330 -1.62 0.73 20.71
N LYS A 331 -1.29 -0.49 20.27
CA LYS A 331 -0.35 -0.69 19.17
C LYS A 331 -0.95 -0.31 17.81
N ALA A 332 -2.19 -0.72 17.54
CA ALA A 332 -2.88 -0.42 16.28
C ALA A 332 -3.07 1.09 16.04
N LYS A 333 -3.18 1.89 17.10
CA LYS A 333 -3.28 3.36 17.03
C LYS A 333 -2.14 4.03 16.27
N TYR A 334 -0.98 3.40 16.17
CA TYR A 334 0.11 3.89 15.31
C TYR A 334 -0.24 3.82 13.83
N GLY A 335 -1.20 2.99 13.42
CA GLY A 335 -1.73 2.94 12.07
C GLY A 335 -2.91 3.90 11.84
N PHE A 336 -3.32 4.73 12.78
CA PHE A 336 -4.47 5.63 12.62
C PHE A 336 -4.03 7.03 12.19
N PRO A 337 -4.43 7.51 11.00
CA PRO A 337 -3.97 8.79 10.46
C PRO A 337 -4.30 9.98 11.35
N VAL A 338 -5.41 9.94 12.10
CA VAL A 338 -5.81 11.03 13.03
C VAL A 338 -4.76 11.34 14.10
N ASN A 339 -3.89 10.38 14.43
CA ASN A 339 -2.85 10.54 15.46
C ASN A 339 -1.63 11.31 14.96
N TYR A 340 -1.54 11.59 13.66
CA TYR A 340 -0.43 12.31 13.03
C TYR A 340 -0.81 13.70 12.53
N ILE A 341 -2.05 14.10 12.75
CA ILE A 341 -2.50 15.44 12.37
C ILE A 341 -1.78 16.48 13.21
N THR A 342 -1.27 17.50 12.55
CA THR A 342 -0.66 18.68 13.14
C THR A 342 -1.12 19.92 12.37
N LYS A 343 -0.87 21.10 12.88
CA LYS A 343 -1.12 22.36 12.15
C LYS A 343 -0.42 22.44 10.78
N ASN A 344 0.66 21.67 10.60
CA ASN A 344 1.46 21.62 9.37
C ASN A 344 1.14 20.42 8.49
N SER A 345 0.07 19.67 8.78
CA SER A 345 -0.36 18.55 7.94
C SER A 345 -0.71 19.03 6.54
N LEU A 346 -0.59 18.14 5.55
CA LEU A 346 -0.93 18.48 4.17
C LEU A 346 -2.41 18.86 4.03
N PRO A 347 -2.73 19.82 3.17
CA PRO A 347 -4.11 20.15 2.84
C PRO A 347 -4.87 18.92 2.35
N THR A 348 -6.17 18.81 2.68
CA THR A 348 -6.94 17.61 2.36
C THR A 348 -8.32 17.94 1.80
N ILE A 349 -8.67 17.31 0.67
CA ILE A 349 -10.03 17.26 0.14
C ILE A 349 -10.66 15.98 0.65
N ASN A 350 -11.77 16.08 1.38
CA ASN A 350 -12.48 14.95 1.97
C ASN A 350 -13.84 14.77 1.29
N LEU A 351 -14.16 13.53 0.93
CA LEU A 351 -15.48 13.17 0.43
C LEU A 351 -16.07 12.09 1.33
N TYR A 352 -17.28 12.33 1.86
CA TYR A 352 -17.99 11.39 2.72
C TYR A 352 -19.48 11.34 2.39
N GLY A 353 -20.12 10.20 2.68
CA GLY A 353 -21.49 9.92 2.33
C GLY A 353 -22.42 9.80 3.54
N GLY A 354 -23.63 10.37 3.43
CA GLY A 354 -24.65 10.29 4.46
C GLY A 354 -25.32 8.92 4.58
N ARG A 355 -25.21 8.10 3.51
CA ARG A 355 -25.72 6.72 3.46
C ARG A 355 -24.61 5.68 3.45
N ASP A 356 -23.38 6.08 3.74
CA ASP A 356 -22.27 5.14 3.89
C ASP A 356 -22.48 4.29 5.14
N ASP A 357 -22.76 3.01 4.92
CA ASP A 357 -23.03 2.04 5.98
C ASP A 357 -21.80 1.24 6.40
N ILE A 358 -20.65 1.52 5.80
CA ILE A 358 -19.35 0.91 6.12
C ILE A 358 -18.48 1.92 6.87
N ILE A 359 -18.22 3.08 6.24
CA ILE A 359 -17.42 4.17 6.82
C ILE A 359 -18.30 5.39 7.02
N GLY A 360 -19.04 5.37 8.12
CA GLY A 360 -20.04 6.38 8.40
C GLY A 360 -19.44 7.76 8.70
N VAL A 361 -20.33 8.75 8.74
CA VAL A 361 -20.01 10.17 8.98
C VAL A 361 -19.22 10.45 10.25
N LYS A 362 -19.25 9.55 11.23
CA LYS A 362 -18.46 9.66 12.47
C LYS A 362 -16.96 9.69 12.23
N HIS A 363 -16.48 9.02 11.19
CA HIS A 363 -15.07 9.10 10.80
C HIS A 363 -14.71 10.51 10.35
N TYR A 364 -15.58 11.17 9.58
CA TYR A 364 -15.33 12.56 9.21
C TYR A 364 -15.42 13.50 10.42
N ALA A 365 -16.42 13.32 11.29
CA ALA A 365 -16.55 14.15 12.48
C ALA A 365 -15.32 14.06 13.38
N TYR A 366 -14.77 12.85 13.53
CA TYR A 366 -13.52 12.66 14.28
C TYR A 366 -12.32 13.30 13.57
N LEU A 367 -12.21 13.12 12.26
CA LEU A 367 -11.16 13.76 11.47
C LEU A 367 -11.24 15.29 11.60
N LYS A 368 -12.44 15.86 11.51
CA LYS A 368 -12.68 17.28 11.64
C LYS A 368 -12.30 17.80 13.03
N SER A 369 -12.72 17.10 14.11
CA SER A 369 -12.34 17.52 15.46
C SER A 369 -10.84 17.53 15.66
N ARG A 370 -10.13 16.54 15.12
CA ARG A 370 -8.66 16.52 15.16
C ARG A 370 -8.03 17.65 14.38
N PHE A 371 -8.57 18.03 13.22
CA PHE A 371 -8.12 19.20 12.49
C PHE A 371 -8.27 20.49 13.31
N GLU A 372 -9.42 20.67 13.96
CA GLU A 372 -9.72 21.83 14.78
C GLU A 372 -8.81 21.90 16.03
N GLU A 373 -8.65 20.78 16.75
CA GLU A 373 -7.78 20.67 17.93
C GLU A 373 -6.32 21.03 17.60
N GLU A 374 -5.83 20.61 16.46
CA GLU A 374 -4.46 20.86 16.02
C GLU A 374 -4.28 22.19 15.28
N GLY A 375 -5.35 22.95 15.05
CA GLY A 375 -5.32 24.21 14.31
C GLY A 375 -5.03 24.05 12.82
N HIS A 376 -5.42 22.92 12.23
CA HIS A 376 -5.27 22.63 10.81
C HIS A 376 -6.56 22.98 10.05
N TYR A 377 -6.54 24.10 9.31
CA TYR A 377 -7.74 24.61 8.62
C TYR A 377 -7.72 24.41 7.10
N ASN A 378 -6.65 23.83 6.56
CA ASN A 378 -6.49 23.62 5.13
C ASN A 378 -7.17 22.32 4.67
N ASN A 379 -8.47 22.21 4.92
CA ASN A 379 -9.24 21.05 4.50
C ASN A 379 -10.63 21.47 4.00
N VAL A 380 -11.22 20.67 3.11
CA VAL A 380 -12.57 20.87 2.59
C VAL A 380 -13.32 19.55 2.60
N LEU A 381 -14.62 19.62 2.87
CA LEU A 381 -15.53 18.50 2.76
C LEU A 381 -16.43 18.64 1.54
N ILE A 382 -16.52 17.57 0.77
CA ILE A 382 -17.57 17.32 -0.21
C ILE A 382 -18.51 16.28 0.41
N TYR A 383 -19.65 16.71 0.88
CA TYR A 383 -20.62 15.83 1.49
C TYR A 383 -21.75 15.51 0.52
N GLY A 384 -22.00 14.21 0.33
CA GLY A 384 -23.15 13.72 -0.42
C GLY A 384 -24.15 13.04 0.48
N LYS A 385 -25.33 13.67 0.72
CA LYS A 385 -26.40 13.15 1.58
C LYS A 385 -26.78 11.70 1.23
N ASP A 386 -26.83 11.39 -0.07
CA ASP A 386 -27.28 10.11 -0.61
C ASP A 386 -26.14 9.16 -0.99
N PHE A 387 -24.88 9.54 -0.76
CA PHE A 387 -23.75 8.68 -1.08
C PHE A 387 -23.64 7.52 -0.10
N ASN A 388 -23.49 6.32 -0.62
CA ASN A 388 -23.11 5.12 0.12
C ASN A 388 -21.63 4.79 -0.12
N HIS A 389 -21.11 3.74 0.51
CA HIS A 389 -19.69 3.36 0.41
C HIS A 389 -19.23 2.96 -1.00
N VAL A 390 -20.13 2.43 -1.83
CA VAL A 390 -19.85 2.03 -3.21
C VAL A 390 -20.35 3.05 -4.23
N TYR A 391 -20.58 4.29 -3.78
CA TYR A 391 -21.03 5.36 -4.65
C TYR A 391 -19.93 5.76 -5.62
N PHE A 392 -20.16 5.51 -6.90
CA PHE A 392 -19.26 5.91 -7.97
C PHE A 392 -19.40 7.41 -8.27
N PHE A 393 -18.88 8.25 -7.38
CA PHE A 393 -18.98 9.72 -7.43
C PHE A 393 -18.51 10.32 -8.77
N TYR A 394 -17.62 9.64 -9.48
CA TYR A 394 -17.17 10.06 -10.81
C TYR A 394 -18.21 9.83 -11.93
N GLN A 395 -19.26 9.05 -11.66
CA GLN A 395 -20.40 8.88 -12.57
C GLN A 395 -21.49 9.93 -12.34
N ASP A 396 -21.53 10.54 -11.17
CA ASP A 396 -22.38 11.70 -10.89
C ASP A 396 -21.66 12.98 -11.32
N LYS A 397 -22.10 13.54 -12.44
CA LYS A 397 -21.49 14.72 -13.05
C LYS A 397 -21.37 15.91 -12.10
N ASP A 398 -22.37 16.15 -11.26
CA ASP A 398 -22.37 17.29 -10.35
C ASP A 398 -21.37 17.11 -9.23
N THR A 399 -21.28 15.92 -8.65
CA THR A 399 -20.29 15.59 -7.62
C THR A 399 -18.88 15.61 -8.19
N PHE A 400 -18.70 15.03 -9.38
CA PHE A 400 -17.41 15.02 -10.04
C PHE A 400 -16.94 16.44 -10.40
N ASN A 401 -17.82 17.31 -10.90
CA ASN A 401 -17.50 18.71 -11.16
C ASN A 401 -17.11 19.47 -9.88
N LYS A 402 -17.80 19.21 -8.76
CA LYS A 402 -17.41 19.77 -7.45
C LYS A 402 -16.02 19.31 -7.03
N LEU A 403 -15.72 18.02 -7.22
CA LEU A 403 -14.39 17.48 -6.93
C LEU A 403 -13.31 18.13 -7.81
N LEU A 404 -13.51 18.20 -9.12
CA LEU A 404 -12.57 18.85 -10.05
C LEU A 404 -12.35 20.31 -9.67
N PHE A 405 -13.41 21.05 -9.35
CA PHE A 405 -13.31 22.42 -8.89
C PHE A 405 -12.44 22.54 -7.61
N GLN A 406 -12.59 21.64 -6.64
CA GLN A 406 -11.75 21.64 -5.45
C GLN A 406 -10.30 21.25 -5.75
N ILE A 407 -10.07 20.28 -6.63
CA ILE A 407 -8.72 19.91 -7.08
C ILE A 407 -8.04 21.13 -7.75
N GLU A 408 -8.74 21.86 -8.62
CA GLU A 408 -8.21 23.07 -9.26
C GLU A 408 -7.91 24.18 -8.25
N ASN A 409 -8.82 24.43 -7.29
CA ASN A 409 -8.59 25.39 -6.22
C ASN A 409 -7.35 25.04 -5.40
N PHE A 410 -7.19 23.79 -4.97
CA PHE A 410 -6.04 23.35 -4.21
C PHE A 410 -4.76 23.40 -5.05
N THR A 411 -4.85 23.06 -6.33
CA THR A 411 -3.74 23.23 -7.28
C THR A 411 -3.28 24.68 -7.33
N ASN A 412 -4.19 25.63 -7.50
CA ASN A 412 -3.88 27.06 -7.55
C ASN A 412 -3.28 27.60 -6.25
N LEU A 413 -3.70 27.08 -5.10
CA LEU A 413 -3.24 27.50 -3.78
C LEU A 413 -1.89 26.91 -3.40
N TYR A 414 -1.66 25.63 -3.68
CA TYR A 414 -0.58 24.84 -3.10
C TYR A 414 0.50 24.39 -4.09
N MET A 415 0.30 24.56 -5.41
CA MET A 415 1.31 24.14 -6.41
C MET A 415 2.46 25.15 -6.58
N LYS A 416 2.35 26.29 -5.97
CA LYS A 416 3.39 27.34 -6.03
C LYS A 416 4.70 26.91 -5.37
#